data_3e470c9611073ed1615c3a109275462d
#
_entry.id   3e470c9611073ed1615c3a109275462d
#
_cell.length_a   1.000
_cell.length_b   1.000
_cell.length_c   1.000
_cell.angle_alpha   90.00
_cell.angle_beta   90.00
_cell.angle_gamma   90.00
#
_symmetry.space_group_name_H-M   'P 1'
#
loop_
_entity.id
_entity.type
_entity.pdbx_description
1 polymer ?
#
loop_
_entity_poly.entity_id
_entity_poly.type
_entity_poly.pdbx_seq_one_letter_code
_entity_poly.pdbx_strand_id
1 'polypeptide(L)'
;VSLARHLNGEMLMDEYGALAVACEDHGFFLLVDHGEQGLIDRVFAESQSFFAAPKAEKFKVFRDEGNPLGYFDRELTKQKRDLKEVFDFVAGGYISKDPAKQTRWPEGREALKTTLTEFFQTFATLSDATMRMVFKALDMPNKTIEEVMGTGFGAQHSSAARLNYYPATDPVPEEDRASVNGLGDMALHHHTDPGAITLLL
;
A
#
# COMPACT_ATOMS: atom_id res chain seq x y z
N VAL A 1 13.97 1.11 -13.16
CA VAL A 1 13.44 0.34 -14.30
C VAL A 1 12.26 1.09 -14.88
N SER A 2 12.21 1.25 -16.21
CA SER A 2 11.14 1.99 -16.89
C SER A 2 9.93 1.10 -17.16
N LEU A 3 8.79 1.44 -16.57
CA LEU A 3 7.53 0.73 -16.81
C LEU A 3 7.03 0.97 -18.25
N ALA A 4 7.12 2.21 -18.74
CA ALA A 4 6.69 2.54 -20.10
C ALA A 4 7.42 1.71 -21.15
N ARG A 5 8.74 1.53 -21.04
CA ARG A 5 9.52 0.69 -21.96
C ARG A 5 9.10 -0.79 -21.91
N HIS A 6 8.79 -1.30 -20.71
CA HIS A 6 8.26 -2.66 -20.59
C HIS A 6 6.92 -2.82 -21.32
N LEU A 7 5.99 -1.91 -21.09
CA LEU A 7 4.64 -1.95 -21.68
C LEU A 7 4.68 -1.79 -23.21
N ASN A 8 5.60 -0.99 -23.71
CA ASN A 8 5.80 -0.79 -25.17
C ASN A 8 6.59 -1.92 -25.84
N GLY A 9 7.11 -2.88 -25.07
CA GLY A 9 7.99 -3.93 -25.62
C GLY A 9 9.39 -3.46 -26.01
N GLU A 10 9.83 -2.32 -25.50
CA GLU A 10 11.11 -1.68 -25.82
C GLU A 10 12.23 -2.03 -24.81
N MET A 11 11.88 -2.72 -23.73
CA MET A 11 12.83 -3.12 -22.70
C MET A 11 13.73 -4.26 -23.21
N LEU A 12 15.04 -4.08 -23.08
CA LEU A 12 16.04 -5.03 -23.60
C LEU A 12 16.30 -6.16 -22.60
N MET A 13 16.90 -7.26 -23.08
CA MET A 13 17.19 -8.43 -22.24
C MET A 13 18.18 -8.14 -21.13
N ASP A 14 19.15 -7.26 -21.34
CA ASP A 14 20.09 -6.84 -20.29
C ASP A 14 19.41 -6.02 -19.19
N GLU A 15 18.38 -5.25 -19.51
CA GLU A 15 17.57 -4.51 -18.53
C GLU A 15 16.73 -5.48 -17.66
N TYR A 16 16.18 -6.55 -18.25
CA TYR A 16 15.54 -7.62 -17.49
C TYR A 16 16.53 -8.37 -16.60
N GLY A 17 17.75 -8.62 -17.10
CA GLY A 17 18.84 -9.18 -16.32
C GLY A 17 19.22 -8.31 -15.11
N ALA A 18 19.34 -6.99 -15.31
CA ALA A 18 19.61 -6.04 -14.25
C ALA A 18 18.46 -6.00 -13.20
N LEU A 19 17.20 -6.11 -13.66
CA LEU A 19 16.05 -6.21 -12.76
C LEU A 19 16.09 -7.49 -11.94
N ALA A 20 16.41 -8.64 -12.54
CA ALA A 20 16.54 -9.91 -11.81
C ALA A 20 17.61 -9.81 -10.70
N VAL A 21 18.78 -9.27 -11.02
CA VAL A 21 19.86 -9.02 -10.04
C VAL A 21 19.41 -8.08 -8.93
N ALA A 22 18.69 -7.00 -9.24
CA ALA A 22 18.18 -6.08 -8.23
C ALA A 22 17.18 -6.77 -7.27
N CYS A 23 16.33 -7.63 -7.79
CA CYS A 23 15.40 -8.43 -6.97
C CYS A 23 16.14 -9.44 -6.09
N GLU A 24 17.18 -10.11 -6.60
CA GLU A 24 17.94 -11.13 -5.88
C GLU A 24 18.85 -10.53 -4.82
N ASP A 25 19.62 -9.50 -5.18
CA ASP A 25 20.66 -8.93 -4.31
C ASP A 25 20.11 -7.92 -3.29
N HIS A 26 19.09 -7.16 -3.68
CA HIS A 26 18.57 -6.04 -2.87
C HIS A 26 17.12 -6.23 -2.43
N GLY A 27 16.32 -6.96 -3.18
CA GLY A 27 14.89 -7.14 -2.92
C GLY A 27 14.02 -5.94 -3.29
N PHE A 28 14.59 -4.89 -3.92
CA PHE A 28 13.85 -3.72 -4.39
C PHE A 28 14.50 -3.03 -5.59
N PHE A 29 13.71 -2.25 -6.30
CA PHE A 29 14.16 -1.41 -7.41
C PHE A 29 13.27 -0.17 -7.54
N LEU A 30 13.75 0.85 -8.26
CA LEU A 30 12.95 2.03 -8.57
C LEU A 30 12.18 1.80 -9.88
N LEU A 31 10.86 1.98 -9.81
CA LEU A 31 9.97 2.00 -10.96
C LEU A 31 9.82 3.44 -11.47
N VAL A 32 10.17 3.71 -12.70
CA VAL A 32 10.10 5.03 -13.32
C VAL A 32 9.22 5.01 -14.57
N ASP A 33 8.90 6.17 -15.10
CA ASP A 33 8.09 6.36 -16.32
C ASP A 33 6.69 5.72 -16.21
N HIS A 34 6.11 5.74 -15.01
CA HIS A 34 4.76 5.23 -14.75
C HIS A 34 3.66 6.23 -15.11
N GLY A 35 3.99 7.52 -15.30
CA GLY A 35 3.04 8.56 -15.73
C GLY A 35 2.12 9.14 -14.65
N GLU A 36 2.19 8.65 -13.40
CA GLU A 36 1.17 8.90 -12.38
C GLU A 36 1.57 9.98 -11.34
N GLN A 37 2.55 10.83 -11.63
CA GLN A 37 3.04 11.82 -10.66
C GLN A 37 1.92 12.74 -10.14
N GLY A 38 1.03 13.19 -11.03
CA GLY A 38 -0.08 14.08 -10.62
C GLY A 38 -1.09 13.40 -9.67
N LEU A 39 -1.29 12.10 -9.82
CA LEU A 39 -2.13 11.32 -8.89
C LEU A 39 -1.40 11.15 -7.54
N ILE A 40 -0.11 10.84 -7.57
CA ILE A 40 0.73 10.73 -6.38
C ILE A 40 0.70 12.03 -5.56
N ASP A 41 0.85 13.18 -6.20
CA ASP A 41 0.81 14.50 -5.54
C ASP A 41 -0.54 14.74 -4.84
N ARG A 42 -1.66 14.36 -5.50
CA ARG A 42 -2.99 14.44 -4.89
C ARG A 42 -3.14 13.51 -3.69
N VAL A 43 -2.62 12.28 -3.79
CA VAL A 43 -2.64 11.31 -2.67
C VAL A 43 -1.90 11.87 -1.46
N PHE A 44 -0.71 12.42 -1.65
CA PHE A 44 0.04 13.04 -0.55
C PHE A 44 -0.70 14.24 0.06
N ALA A 45 -1.29 15.11 -0.75
CA ALA A 45 -2.05 16.26 -0.27
C ALA A 45 -3.26 15.85 0.57
N GLU A 46 -4.06 14.89 0.09
CA GLU A 46 -5.24 14.39 0.80
C GLU A 46 -4.85 13.61 2.07
N SER A 47 -3.76 12.83 2.02
CA SER A 47 -3.22 12.11 3.17
C SER A 47 -2.76 13.07 4.27
N GLN A 48 -2.02 14.12 3.91
CA GLN A 48 -1.59 15.16 4.84
C GLN A 48 -2.78 15.83 5.50
N SER A 49 -3.80 16.20 4.72
CA SER A 49 -5.05 16.79 5.22
C SER A 49 -5.79 15.85 6.18
N PHE A 50 -5.83 14.55 5.90
CA PHE A 50 -6.48 13.56 6.76
C PHE A 50 -5.74 13.38 8.08
N PHE A 51 -4.41 13.16 8.04
CA PHE A 51 -3.65 12.95 9.28
C PHE A 51 -3.53 14.20 10.14
N ALA A 52 -3.61 15.41 9.56
CA ALA A 52 -3.69 16.68 10.29
C ALA A 52 -5.05 16.93 10.98
N ALA A 53 -6.08 16.13 10.67
CA ALA A 53 -7.38 16.27 11.28
C ALA A 53 -7.35 15.98 12.79
N PRO A 54 -8.29 16.56 13.58
CA PRO A 54 -8.45 16.22 14.98
C PRO A 54 -8.59 14.70 15.21
N LYS A 55 -7.99 14.19 16.29
CA LYS A 55 -8.03 12.77 16.64
C LYS A 55 -9.45 12.23 16.68
N ALA A 56 -10.39 12.98 17.26
CA ALA A 56 -11.79 12.59 17.34
C ALA A 56 -12.46 12.35 15.97
N GLU A 57 -12.01 13.01 14.90
CA GLU A 57 -12.51 12.73 13.55
C GLU A 57 -11.93 11.44 13.00
N LYS A 58 -10.62 11.21 13.18
CA LYS A 58 -9.95 9.98 12.76
C LYS A 58 -10.50 8.75 13.47
N PHE A 59 -10.85 8.87 14.74
CA PHE A 59 -11.45 7.78 15.53
C PHE A 59 -12.85 7.35 15.07
N LYS A 60 -13.60 8.17 14.34
CA LYS A 60 -14.89 7.75 13.74
C LYS A 60 -14.74 6.62 12.72
N VAL A 61 -13.56 6.48 12.15
CA VAL A 61 -13.22 5.44 11.17
C VAL A 61 -12.16 4.47 11.69
N PHE A 62 -12.05 4.35 13.01
CA PHE A 62 -11.08 3.46 13.66
C PHE A 62 -11.36 2.00 13.31
N ARG A 63 -10.34 1.24 12.93
CA ARG A 63 -10.46 -0.19 12.64
C ARG A 63 -10.59 -1.01 13.92
N ASP A 64 -11.18 -2.19 13.82
CA ASP A 64 -11.35 -3.13 14.92
C ASP A 64 -11.11 -4.58 14.45
N GLU A 65 -11.30 -5.55 15.34
CA GLU A 65 -11.12 -6.97 15.04
C GLU A 65 -12.08 -7.48 13.95
N GLY A 66 -13.26 -6.89 13.82
CA GLY A 66 -14.27 -7.25 12.81
C GLY A 66 -13.98 -6.63 11.44
N ASN A 67 -13.27 -5.50 11.40
CA ASN A 67 -12.95 -4.81 10.16
C ASN A 67 -11.54 -4.19 10.24
N PRO A 68 -10.55 -4.76 9.52
CA PRO A 68 -9.17 -4.28 9.54
C PRO A 68 -8.94 -3.01 8.70
N LEU A 69 -9.99 -2.48 8.04
CA LEU A 69 -9.88 -1.29 7.18
C LEU A 69 -10.30 -0.04 7.93
N GLY A 70 -9.57 1.03 7.74
CA GLY A 70 -9.77 2.31 8.41
C GLY A 70 -8.51 2.81 9.11
N TYR A 71 -8.71 3.79 10.00
CA TYR A 71 -7.64 4.43 10.77
C TYR A 71 -7.17 3.56 11.94
N PHE A 72 -5.87 3.60 12.22
CA PHE A 72 -5.29 2.97 13.40
C PHE A 72 -3.99 3.66 13.85
N ASP A 73 -3.77 3.74 15.17
CA ASP A 73 -2.60 4.39 15.77
C ASP A 73 -1.88 3.51 16.82
N ARG A 74 -2.17 2.21 16.82
CA ARG A 74 -1.69 1.25 17.84
C ARG A 74 -1.06 0.02 17.20
N GLU A 75 -0.45 0.18 16.01
CA GLU A 75 0.29 -0.90 15.34
C GLU A 75 1.38 -1.44 16.27
N LEU A 76 1.52 -2.76 16.30
CA LEU A 76 2.49 -3.44 17.14
C LEU A 76 3.54 -4.15 16.29
N THR A 77 4.80 -3.87 16.58
CA THR A 77 5.92 -4.71 16.13
C THR A 77 6.68 -5.18 17.37
N LYS A 78 6.87 -6.49 17.50
CA LYS A 78 7.57 -7.11 18.65
C LYS A 78 6.99 -6.68 20.01
N GLN A 79 5.67 -6.63 20.12
CA GLN A 79 4.93 -6.27 21.34
C GLN A 79 5.08 -4.82 21.80
N LYS A 80 5.69 -3.96 21.01
CA LYS A 80 5.75 -2.52 21.24
C LYS A 80 5.01 -1.78 20.14
N ARG A 81 4.43 -0.62 20.47
CA ARG A 81 3.76 0.23 19.50
C ARG A 81 4.79 0.90 18.59
N ASP A 82 4.49 0.94 17.32
CA ASP A 82 5.22 1.74 16.34
C ASP A 82 4.82 3.21 16.46
N LEU A 83 5.77 4.11 16.24
CA LEU A 83 5.52 5.55 16.20
C LEU A 83 4.92 5.93 14.84
N LYS A 84 3.68 5.49 14.60
CA LYS A 84 2.96 5.76 13.34
C LYS A 84 1.44 5.79 13.52
N GLU A 85 0.80 6.44 12.58
CA GLU A 85 -0.63 6.36 12.30
C GLU A 85 -0.82 5.74 10.91
N VAL A 86 -1.84 4.93 10.73
CA VAL A 86 -2.12 4.31 9.44
C VAL A 86 -3.58 4.48 9.02
N PHE A 87 -3.84 4.42 7.72
CA PHE A 87 -5.18 4.29 7.18
C PHE A 87 -5.16 3.18 6.13
N ASP A 88 -5.82 2.07 6.44
CA ASP A 88 -5.94 0.91 5.56
C ASP A 88 -7.20 0.99 4.72
N PHE A 89 -7.10 0.73 3.42
CA PHE A 89 -8.24 0.80 2.53
C PHE A 89 -8.15 -0.15 1.34
N VAL A 90 -9.32 -0.46 0.80
CA VAL A 90 -9.53 -1.12 -0.49
C VAL A 90 -10.59 -0.36 -1.27
N ALA A 91 -10.56 -0.41 -2.57
CA ALA A 91 -11.50 0.30 -3.43
C ALA A 91 -11.79 -0.44 -4.74
N GLY A 92 -12.80 -0.01 -5.48
CA GLY A 92 -13.16 -0.59 -6.77
C GLY A 92 -13.64 -2.04 -6.65
N GLY A 93 -13.20 -2.90 -7.55
CA GLY A 93 -13.57 -4.32 -7.60
C GLY A 93 -13.11 -5.18 -6.42
N TYR A 94 -12.31 -4.62 -5.53
CA TYR A 94 -11.75 -5.26 -4.33
C TYR A 94 -12.61 -5.10 -3.08
N ILE A 95 -13.70 -4.36 -3.19
CA ILE A 95 -14.62 -4.12 -2.08
C ILE A 95 -15.30 -5.43 -1.73
N SER A 96 -15.20 -5.83 -0.46
CA SER A 96 -15.90 -6.99 0.07
C SER A 96 -17.41 -6.83 -0.08
N LYS A 97 -18.12 -7.92 -0.36
CA LYS A 97 -19.59 -7.96 -0.31
C LYS A 97 -20.13 -7.85 1.12
N ASP A 98 -19.31 -8.17 2.12
CA ASP A 98 -19.62 -7.98 3.54
C ASP A 98 -19.41 -6.51 3.94
N PRO A 99 -20.46 -5.77 4.30
CA PRO A 99 -20.34 -4.36 4.72
C PRO A 99 -19.39 -4.16 5.89
N ALA A 100 -19.24 -5.14 6.78
CA ALA A 100 -18.35 -5.08 7.92
C ALA A 100 -16.85 -5.12 7.52
N LYS A 101 -16.56 -5.47 6.27
CA LYS A 101 -15.19 -5.57 5.72
C LYS A 101 -14.95 -4.55 4.61
N GLN A 102 -15.72 -3.50 4.57
CA GLN A 102 -15.52 -2.39 3.63
C GLN A 102 -14.70 -1.27 4.28
N THR A 103 -14.02 -0.49 3.46
CA THR A 103 -13.28 0.68 3.93
C THR A 103 -14.20 1.65 4.66
N ARG A 104 -13.83 2.05 5.86
CA ARG A 104 -14.51 3.08 6.64
C ARG A 104 -14.04 4.45 6.17
N TRP A 105 -14.77 5.04 5.23
CA TRP A 105 -14.42 6.36 4.71
C TRP A 105 -14.82 7.47 5.68
N PRO A 106 -13.94 8.46 5.93
CA PRO A 106 -14.30 9.61 6.76
C PRO A 106 -15.43 10.42 6.14
N GLU A 107 -16.45 10.71 6.92
CA GLU A 107 -17.58 11.55 6.51
C GLU A 107 -17.14 12.97 6.15
N GLY A 108 -17.69 13.54 5.09
CA GLY A 108 -17.36 14.88 4.63
C GLY A 108 -15.99 15.02 3.93
N ARG A 109 -15.29 13.91 3.65
CA ARG A 109 -14.00 13.90 2.95
C ARG A 109 -14.09 13.19 1.58
N GLU A 110 -15.00 13.65 0.75
CA GLU A 110 -15.24 13.05 -0.57
C GLU A 110 -14.02 13.15 -1.50
N ALA A 111 -13.21 14.21 -1.38
CA ALA A 111 -11.97 14.36 -2.15
C ALA A 111 -10.97 13.27 -1.80
N LEU A 112 -10.75 12.99 -0.51
CA LEU A 112 -9.90 11.89 -0.05
C LEU A 112 -10.38 10.54 -0.63
N LYS A 113 -11.66 10.23 -0.47
CA LYS A 113 -12.26 8.98 -0.97
C LYS A 113 -12.09 8.84 -2.49
N THR A 114 -12.37 9.88 -3.25
CA THR A 114 -12.25 9.88 -4.70
C THR A 114 -10.81 9.67 -5.14
N THR A 115 -9.88 10.44 -4.56
CA THR A 115 -8.45 10.34 -4.87
C THR A 115 -7.89 8.97 -4.52
N LEU A 116 -8.19 8.43 -3.33
CA LEU A 116 -7.71 7.12 -2.93
C LEU A 116 -8.36 5.97 -3.70
N THR A 117 -9.59 6.14 -4.19
CA THR A 117 -10.23 5.16 -5.08
C THR A 117 -9.54 5.12 -6.44
N GLU A 118 -9.28 6.29 -7.04
CA GLU A 118 -8.51 6.41 -8.29
C GLU A 118 -7.11 5.82 -8.13
N PHE A 119 -6.43 6.19 -7.04
CA PHE A 119 -5.10 5.65 -6.71
C PHE A 119 -5.12 4.12 -6.62
N PHE A 120 -6.04 3.54 -5.88
CA PHE A 120 -6.11 2.09 -5.71
C PHE A 120 -6.28 1.37 -7.05
N GLN A 121 -7.17 1.84 -7.92
CA GLN A 121 -7.43 1.25 -9.22
C GLN A 121 -6.24 1.36 -10.17
N THR A 122 -5.64 2.55 -10.22
CA THR A 122 -4.47 2.81 -11.06
C THR A 122 -3.27 1.98 -10.60
N PHE A 123 -2.98 1.99 -9.30
CA PHE A 123 -1.83 1.27 -8.75
C PHE A 123 -2.02 -0.24 -8.71
N ALA A 124 -3.25 -0.75 -8.66
CA ALA A 124 -3.53 -2.16 -8.89
C ALA A 124 -3.09 -2.58 -10.31
N THR A 125 -3.42 -1.77 -11.32
CA THR A 125 -2.98 -2.02 -12.70
C THR A 125 -1.47 -1.93 -12.85
N LEU A 126 -0.82 -0.95 -12.22
CA LEU A 126 0.63 -0.84 -12.21
C LEU A 126 1.29 -2.03 -11.51
N SER A 127 0.70 -2.54 -10.43
CA SER A 127 1.19 -3.74 -9.73
C SER A 127 1.15 -4.96 -10.64
N ASP A 128 0.07 -5.18 -11.39
CA ASP A 128 -0.03 -6.29 -12.34
C ASP A 128 1.04 -6.18 -13.43
N ALA A 129 1.23 -5.00 -14.01
CA ALA A 129 2.26 -4.77 -15.01
C ALA A 129 3.67 -4.99 -14.44
N THR A 130 3.92 -4.52 -13.23
CA THR A 130 5.20 -4.69 -12.54
C THR A 130 5.48 -6.16 -12.23
N MET A 131 4.48 -6.92 -11.78
CA MET A 131 4.63 -8.37 -11.55
C MET A 131 4.96 -9.13 -12.84
N ARG A 132 4.29 -8.80 -13.94
CA ARG A 132 4.60 -9.38 -15.27
C ARG A 132 6.03 -9.08 -15.68
N MET A 133 6.49 -7.87 -15.44
CA MET A 133 7.88 -7.45 -15.70
C MET A 133 8.88 -8.25 -14.88
N VAL A 134 8.62 -8.46 -13.58
CA VAL A 134 9.44 -9.29 -12.69
C VAL A 134 9.45 -10.75 -13.14
N PHE A 135 8.30 -11.34 -13.46
CA PHE A 135 8.24 -12.70 -13.96
C PHE A 135 9.03 -12.90 -15.26
N LYS A 136 8.99 -11.90 -16.14
CA LYS A 136 9.79 -11.92 -17.35
C LYS A 136 11.30 -11.81 -17.07
N ALA A 137 11.68 -11.00 -16.07
CA ALA A 137 13.07 -10.93 -15.59
C ALA A 137 13.57 -12.26 -14.99
N LEU A 138 12.66 -13.08 -14.44
CA LEU A 138 12.93 -14.44 -13.97
C LEU A 138 12.88 -15.50 -15.09
N ASP A 139 12.84 -15.09 -16.33
CA ASP A 139 12.79 -15.96 -17.52
C ASP A 139 11.60 -16.93 -17.54
N MET A 140 10.48 -16.53 -16.91
CA MET A 140 9.26 -17.34 -16.90
C MET A 140 8.61 -17.35 -18.29
N PRO A 141 8.18 -18.52 -18.80
CA PRO A 141 7.44 -18.61 -20.05
C PRO A 141 6.13 -17.79 -20.00
N ASN A 142 5.80 -17.07 -21.06
CA ASN A 142 4.59 -16.26 -21.13
C ASN A 142 3.31 -17.03 -20.73
N LYS A 143 3.19 -18.30 -21.16
CA LYS A 143 2.06 -19.16 -20.78
C LYS A 143 1.95 -19.32 -19.27
N THR A 144 3.07 -19.54 -18.59
CA THR A 144 3.10 -19.68 -17.12
C THR A 144 2.76 -18.35 -16.45
N ILE A 145 3.22 -17.22 -16.98
CA ILE A 145 2.86 -15.89 -16.47
C ILE A 145 1.34 -15.68 -16.54
N GLU A 146 0.72 -15.99 -17.68
CA GLU A 146 -0.73 -15.84 -17.84
C GLU A 146 -1.53 -16.79 -16.93
N GLU A 147 -1.06 -18.02 -16.74
CA GLU A 147 -1.67 -18.97 -15.81
C GLU A 147 -1.59 -18.46 -14.36
N VAL A 148 -0.43 -17.98 -13.91
CA VAL A 148 -0.24 -17.45 -12.56
C VAL A 148 -1.07 -16.18 -12.32
N MET A 149 -1.02 -15.21 -13.24
CA MET A 149 -1.78 -13.98 -13.14
C MET A 149 -3.29 -14.21 -13.23
N GLY A 150 -3.73 -15.19 -14.03
CA GLY A 150 -5.13 -15.56 -14.23
C GLY A 150 -5.77 -16.31 -13.04
N THR A 151 -4.99 -16.92 -12.15
CA THR A 151 -5.50 -17.67 -10.99
C THR A 151 -5.82 -16.79 -9.78
N GLY A 152 -5.89 -15.47 -9.97
CA GLY A 152 -6.21 -14.51 -8.92
C GLY A 152 -4.99 -13.98 -8.18
N PHE A 153 -3.83 -14.21 -8.72
CA PHE A 153 -2.63 -13.48 -8.36
C PHE A 153 -2.78 -12.02 -8.83
N GLY A 154 -2.36 -11.10 -8.00
CA GLY A 154 -2.48 -9.67 -8.30
C GLY A 154 -3.75 -9.05 -7.75
N ALA A 155 -4.05 -7.90 -8.27
CA ALA A 155 -5.00 -6.95 -7.74
C ALA A 155 -6.41 -7.47 -7.44
N GLN A 156 -6.87 -8.52 -8.09
CA GLN A 156 -8.27 -8.94 -7.97
C GLN A 156 -8.65 -9.67 -6.67
N HIS A 157 -7.69 -10.11 -5.83
CA HIS A 157 -8.02 -11.00 -4.71
C HIS A 157 -7.43 -10.65 -3.34
N SER A 158 -6.29 -9.96 -3.26
CA SER A 158 -5.61 -9.70 -1.99
C SER A 158 -4.93 -8.33 -1.87
N SER A 159 -5.03 -7.47 -2.88
CA SER A 159 -4.42 -6.15 -2.83
C SER A 159 -5.10 -5.27 -1.80
N ALA A 160 -4.31 -4.59 -1.00
CA ALA A 160 -4.73 -3.56 -0.07
C ALA A 160 -3.79 -2.37 -0.21
N ALA A 161 -4.25 -1.20 0.16
CA ALA A 161 -3.43 0.00 0.21
C ALA A 161 -3.41 0.56 1.62
N ARG A 162 -2.29 1.17 1.99
CA ARG A 162 -2.07 1.77 3.29
C ARG A 162 -1.41 3.13 3.15
N LEU A 163 -1.98 4.11 3.81
CA LEU A 163 -1.29 5.36 4.11
C LEU A 163 -0.56 5.22 5.44
N ASN A 164 0.72 5.58 5.47
CA ASN A 164 1.50 5.65 6.69
C ASN A 164 1.84 7.11 7.01
N TYR A 165 1.65 7.51 8.25
CA TYR A 165 2.08 8.80 8.77
C TYR A 165 2.95 8.58 10.01
N TYR A 166 4.11 9.20 10.04
CA TYR A 166 5.09 9.10 11.11
C TYR A 166 5.16 10.42 11.88
N PRO A 167 4.37 10.56 12.99
CA PRO A 167 4.36 11.76 13.80
C PRO A 167 5.65 11.92 14.61
N ALA A 168 5.97 13.15 15.01
CA ALA A 168 7.12 13.43 15.87
C ALA A 168 6.92 12.99 17.33
N THR A 169 5.68 12.73 17.74
CA THR A 169 5.31 12.36 19.12
C THR A 169 4.34 11.20 19.11
N ASP A 170 4.19 10.53 20.27
CA ASP A 170 3.26 9.40 20.43
C ASP A 170 1.84 9.77 19.93
N PRO A 171 1.33 9.07 18.90
CA PRO A 171 0.00 9.36 18.34
C PRO A 171 -1.14 8.98 19.29
N VAL A 172 -0.92 8.09 20.25
CA VAL A 172 -1.95 7.69 21.21
C VAL A 172 -2.14 8.79 22.25
N PRO A 173 -3.39 9.27 22.49
CA PRO A 173 -3.70 10.24 23.52
C PRO A 173 -3.16 9.81 24.89
N GLU A 174 -2.72 10.77 25.69
CA GLU A 174 -2.07 10.47 26.99
C GLU A 174 -2.98 9.67 27.93
N GLU A 175 -4.26 9.99 27.94
CA GLU A 175 -5.29 9.30 28.72
C GLU A 175 -5.45 7.82 28.36
N ASP A 176 -5.14 7.44 27.11
CA ASP A 176 -5.27 6.07 26.61
C ASP A 176 -4.00 5.24 26.78
N ARG A 177 -2.84 5.87 27.00
CA ARG A 177 -1.52 5.19 26.98
C ARG A 177 -1.39 4.09 28.03
N ALA A 178 -2.09 4.20 29.16
CA ALA A 178 -2.08 3.18 30.21
C ALA A 178 -2.82 1.88 29.78
N SER A 179 -3.70 1.96 28.80
CA SER A 179 -4.53 0.84 28.32
C SER A 179 -3.94 0.11 27.11
N VAL A 180 -2.81 0.55 26.59
CA VAL A 180 -2.16 0.00 25.39
C VAL A 180 -0.70 -0.34 25.65
N ASN A 181 -0.10 -1.11 24.73
CA ASN A 181 1.32 -1.44 24.83
C ASN A 181 2.21 -0.18 24.83
N GLY A 182 3.37 -0.26 25.45
CA GLY A 182 4.34 0.82 25.47
C GLY A 182 4.86 1.15 24.07
N LEU A 183 5.19 2.43 23.84
CA LEU A 183 5.79 2.90 22.59
C LEU A 183 7.18 2.29 22.42
N GLY A 184 7.51 1.88 21.19
CA GLY A 184 8.84 1.43 20.82
C GLY A 184 9.79 2.58 20.49
N ASP A 185 11.04 2.25 20.27
CA ASP A 185 12.10 3.21 19.97
C ASP A 185 12.19 3.54 18.48
N MET A 186 11.42 2.83 17.65
CA MET A 186 11.43 2.97 16.18
C MET A 186 10.03 3.21 15.65
N ALA A 187 9.96 3.97 14.56
CA ALA A 187 8.72 4.19 13.81
C ALA A 187 8.21 2.90 13.15
N LEU A 188 9.13 2.02 12.75
CA LEU A 188 8.87 0.71 12.20
C LEU A 188 10.10 -0.19 12.41
N HIS A 189 9.91 -1.35 13.00
CA HIS A 189 10.98 -2.35 13.14
C HIS A 189 11.15 -3.16 11.86
N HIS A 190 12.28 -3.85 11.71
CA HIS A 190 12.48 -4.76 10.60
C HIS A 190 11.43 -5.87 10.58
N HIS A 191 10.90 -6.17 9.43
CA HIS A 191 9.85 -7.15 9.20
C HIS A 191 9.95 -7.68 7.77
N THR A 192 9.13 -8.66 7.44
CA THR A 192 8.87 -9.11 6.08
C THR A 192 7.43 -8.79 5.70
N ASP A 193 7.22 -8.33 4.47
CA ASP A 193 5.88 -8.07 3.97
C ASP A 193 5.18 -9.39 3.58
N PRO A 194 3.88 -9.52 3.85
CA PRO A 194 3.14 -10.75 3.53
C PRO A 194 2.64 -10.78 2.07
N GLY A 195 3.21 -10.01 1.18
CA GLY A 195 2.79 -9.89 -0.22
C GLY A 195 3.87 -10.34 -1.20
N ALA A 196 3.52 -10.41 -2.47
CA ALA A 196 4.46 -10.71 -3.54
C ALA A 196 5.22 -9.46 -3.98
N ILE A 197 4.57 -8.30 -3.99
CA ILE A 197 5.16 -6.99 -4.31
C ILE A 197 4.47 -5.88 -3.52
N THR A 198 5.24 -4.89 -3.12
CA THR A 198 4.75 -3.63 -2.54
C THR A 198 5.21 -2.47 -3.42
N LEU A 199 4.27 -1.66 -3.91
CA LEU A 199 4.59 -0.37 -4.54
C LEU A 199 4.61 0.69 -3.45
N LEU A 200 5.77 1.27 -3.20
CA LEU A 200 6.00 2.28 -2.16
C LEU A 200 6.23 3.64 -2.82
N LEU A 201 5.56 4.67 -2.30
CA LEU A 201 5.67 6.07 -2.74
C LEU A 201 6.47 6.89 -1.73
#